data_8cd1e8b1c6d72361a33f30a9a915abef
#
_entry.id   8cd1e8b1c6d72361a33f30a9a915abef
#
_cell.length_a   1.000
_cell.length_b   1.000
_cell.length_c   1.000
_cell.angle_alpha   90.00
_cell.angle_beta   90.00
_cell.angle_gamma   90.00
#
_symmetry.space_group_name_H-M   'P 1'
#
loop_
_entity.id
_entity.type
_entity.pdbx_description
1 polymer ?
#
loop_
_entity_poly.entity_id
_entity_poly.type
_entity_poly.pdbx_seq_one_letter_code
_entity_poly.pdbx_strand_id
1 'polypeptide(L)'
;TRPLMALVAIFLLLAALHLAVMNASGAMRGMYVGKTLFILDAAALADMLLLALVAVCAVLPTLLTRSGHAAFADTAGALSASQEEYEGILAQLAEPNAIARLVFAGFWAAVLTPVFGALVPAGLSAPQDGAWLAALWLYARLALVFGMLGSCLAHVALLQYRLSAALAAHLRVDLFDPSALAPLAAHMRNATLVLSLPLWLLGPVLSRPDAATASAMLLGLGCMVVLVAGFGGVWGARAAIRITKQMVQDE
;
A
#
# COMPACT_ATOMS: atom_id res chain seq x y z
N THR A 1 11.92 12.06 -8.92
CA THR A 1 12.70 12.64 -7.80
C THR A 1 11.80 13.08 -6.63
N ARG A 2 10.69 13.82 -6.87
CA ARG A 2 9.80 14.33 -5.79
C ARG A 2 9.21 13.25 -4.88
N PRO A 3 8.66 12.11 -5.38
CA PRO A 3 8.08 11.08 -4.50
C PRO A 3 9.13 10.39 -3.62
N LEU A 4 10.34 10.18 -4.13
CA LEU A 4 11.44 9.60 -3.34
C LEU A 4 11.87 10.55 -2.22
N MET A 5 11.97 11.85 -2.50
CA MET A 5 12.27 12.86 -1.46
C MET A 5 11.18 12.91 -0.39
N ALA A 6 9.91 12.83 -0.78
CA ALA A 6 8.80 12.76 0.17
C ALA A 6 8.87 11.50 1.04
N LEU A 7 9.16 10.34 0.46
CA LEU A 7 9.35 9.09 1.19
C LEU A 7 10.45 9.21 2.24
N VAL A 8 11.64 9.70 1.82
CA VAL A 8 12.77 9.90 2.73
C VAL A 8 12.44 10.90 3.84
N ALA A 9 11.79 12.01 3.50
CA ALA A 9 11.42 13.03 4.48
C ALA A 9 10.42 12.50 5.52
N ILE A 10 9.37 11.77 5.07
CA ILE A 10 8.38 11.15 5.97
C ILE A 10 9.06 10.12 6.87
N PHE A 11 9.91 9.27 6.30
CA PHE A 11 10.63 8.26 7.08
C PHE A 11 11.53 8.89 8.14
N LEU A 12 12.33 9.89 7.78
CA LEU A 12 13.24 10.59 8.71
C LEU A 12 12.47 11.30 9.82
N LEU A 13 11.33 11.93 9.49
CA LEU A 13 10.47 12.58 10.49
C LEU A 13 9.92 11.56 11.49
N LEU A 14 9.40 10.44 11.02
CA LEU A 14 8.85 9.37 11.85
C LEU A 14 9.95 8.70 12.70
N ALA A 15 11.12 8.47 12.13
CA ALA A 15 12.27 7.93 12.84
C ALA A 15 12.76 8.88 13.95
N ALA A 16 12.85 10.16 13.67
CA ALA A 16 13.21 11.17 14.66
C ALA A 16 12.18 11.23 15.80
N LEU A 17 10.90 11.22 15.48
CA LEU A 17 9.81 11.18 16.47
C LEU A 17 9.88 9.89 17.31
N HIS A 18 10.10 8.74 16.67
CA HIS A 18 10.26 7.46 17.39
C HIS A 18 11.42 7.52 18.39
N LEU A 19 12.58 7.96 17.93
CA LEU A 19 13.76 8.08 18.80
C LEU A 19 13.53 9.07 19.96
N ALA A 20 12.87 10.20 19.72
CA ALA A 20 12.52 11.18 20.75
C ALA A 20 11.60 10.56 21.82
N VAL A 21 10.55 9.84 21.40
CA VAL A 21 9.62 9.19 22.35
C VAL A 21 10.31 8.06 23.14
N MET A 22 11.12 7.23 22.47
CA MET A 22 11.85 6.14 23.13
C MET A 22 12.88 6.70 24.13
N ASN A 23 13.51 7.82 23.82
CA ASN A 23 14.40 8.50 24.77
C ASN A 23 13.62 9.09 25.96
N ALA A 24 12.51 9.79 25.71
CA ALA A 24 11.67 10.39 26.75
C ALA A 24 11.03 9.35 27.67
N SER A 25 10.67 8.17 27.15
CA SER A 25 10.12 7.06 27.95
C SER A 25 11.16 6.27 28.74
N GLY A 26 12.46 6.60 28.59
CA GLY A 26 13.55 5.85 29.21
C GLY A 26 13.82 4.48 28.59
N ALA A 27 13.03 4.06 27.60
CA ALA A 27 13.18 2.75 26.95
C ALA A 27 14.54 2.58 26.24
N MET A 28 15.15 3.68 25.79
CA MET A 28 16.50 3.65 25.22
C MET A 28 17.59 3.30 26.22
N ARG A 29 17.42 3.61 27.51
CA ARG A 29 18.44 3.32 28.52
C ARG A 29 18.69 1.82 28.69
N GLY A 30 17.65 1.00 28.57
CA GLY A 30 17.78 -0.46 28.59
C GLY A 30 18.42 -1.05 27.33
N MET A 31 18.34 -0.34 26.19
CA MET A 31 18.93 -0.78 24.91
C MET A 31 20.43 -0.48 24.80
N TYR A 32 20.90 0.59 25.44
CA TYR A 32 22.30 1.03 25.34
C TYR A 32 23.25 0.39 26.34
N VAL A 33 22.74 -0.20 27.42
CA VAL A 33 23.58 -0.82 28.46
C VAL A 33 24.11 -2.15 27.92
N GLY A 34 25.30 -2.12 27.33
CA GLY A 34 26.09 -3.30 26.94
C GLY A 34 26.04 -3.70 25.48
N LYS A 35 25.40 -2.96 24.58
CA LYS A 35 25.38 -3.27 23.13
C LYS A 35 26.02 -2.17 22.30
N THR A 36 27.03 -2.54 21.55
CA THR A 36 27.89 -1.64 20.79
C THR A 36 27.28 -1.10 19.49
N LEU A 37 26.13 -1.64 19.02
CA LEU A 37 25.44 -1.14 17.81
C LEU A 37 23.92 -1.33 17.93
N PHE A 38 23.22 -0.24 18.17
CA PHE A 38 21.76 -0.13 18.19
C PHE A 38 21.07 -0.66 16.91
N ILE A 39 21.72 -0.50 15.76
CA ILE A 39 21.17 -0.85 14.43
C ILE A 39 21.02 -2.37 14.22
N LEU A 40 21.68 -3.19 15.03
CA LEU A 40 21.66 -4.66 14.90
C LEU A 40 20.67 -5.35 15.87
N ASP A 41 19.92 -4.60 16.68
CA ASP A 41 18.85 -5.18 17.47
C ASP A 41 17.63 -5.46 16.58
N ALA A 42 17.17 -6.71 16.55
CA ALA A 42 16.02 -7.14 15.76
C ALA A 42 14.73 -6.35 16.07
N ALA A 43 14.56 -5.91 17.32
CA ALA A 43 13.41 -5.11 17.72
C ALA A 43 13.49 -3.68 17.13
N ALA A 44 14.65 -3.05 17.21
CA ALA A 44 14.87 -1.72 16.64
C ALA A 44 14.73 -1.74 15.12
N LEU A 45 15.26 -2.78 14.46
CA LEU A 45 15.09 -2.96 13.02
C LEU A 45 13.61 -3.12 12.64
N ALA A 46 12.85 -3.93 13.39
CA ALA A 46 11.43 -4.12 13.16
C ALA A 46 10.66 -2.78 13.30
N ASP A 47 10.98 -1.98 14.30
CA ASP A 47 10.39 -0.65 14.48
C ASP A 47 10.68 0.27 13.29
N MET A 48 11.93 0.31 12.82
CA MET A 48 12.31 1.11 11.65
C MET A 48 11.62 0.64 10.38
N LEU A 49 11.46 -0.67 10.19
CA LEU A 49 10.73 -1.24 9.05
C LEU A 49 9.24 -0.88 9.07
N LEU A 50 8.60 -0.85 10.24
CA LEU A 50 7.21 -0.38 10.37
C LEU A 50 7.07 1.10 10.00
N LEU A 51 8.01 1.95 10.40
CA LEU A 51 8.01 3.35 10.01
C LEU A 51 8.27 3.54 8.51
N ALA A 52 9.17 2.74 7.94
CA ALA A 52 9.39 2.71 6.49
C ALA A 52 8.13 2.28 5.74
N LEU A 53 7.38 1.31 6.26
CA LEU A 53 6.10 0.89 5.71
C LEU A 53 5.09 2.03 5.65
N VAL A 54 4.98 2.83 6.71
CA VAL A 54 4.13 4.03 6.74
C VAL A 54 4.53 5.01 5.63
N ALA A 55 5.83 5.29 5.50
CA ALA A 55 6.33 6.20 4.48
C ALA A 55 6.06 5.68 3.05
N VAL A 56 6.24 4.39 2.82
CA VAL A 56 5.92 3.73 1.54
C VAL A 56 4.42 3.85 1.25
N CYS A 57 3.54 3.49 2.19
CA CYS A 57 2.10 3.59 2.02
C CYS A 57 1.61 5.03 1.79
N ALA A 58 2.30 6.04 2.31
CA ALA A 58 1.98 7.45 2.05
C ALA A 58 2.25 7.87 0.60
N VAL A 59 3.32 7.36 -0.01
CA VAL A 59 3.79 7.77 -1.35
C VAL A 59 3.22 6.87 -2.46
N LEU A 60 2.97 5.61 -2.15
CA LEU A 60 2.53 4.58 -3.08
C LEU A 60 1.29 4.96 -3.90
N PRO A 61 0.21 5.52 -3.33
CA PRO A 61 -0.97 5.95 -4.08
C PRO A 61 -0.61 6.92 -5.22
N THR A 62 0.26 7.88 -4.94
CA THR A 62 0.68 8.88 -5.95
C THR A 62 1.46 8.23 -7.10
N LEU A 63 2.32 7.26 -6.81
CA LEU A 63 3.07 6.53 -7.83
C LEU A 63 2.15 5.68 -8.71
N LEU A 64 1.20 4.98 -8.09
CA LEU A 64 0.25 4.13 -8.80
C LEU A 64 -0.72 4.94 -9.67
N THR A 65 -1.22 6.08 -9.17
CA THR A 65 -2.05 6.99 -9.97
C THR A 65 -1.30 7.48 -11.20
N ARG A 66 -0.06 7.93 -11.03
CA ARG A 66 0.76 8.39 -12.17
C ARG A 66 1.04 7.29 -13.18
N SER A 67 1.36 6.09 -12.71
CA SER A 67 1.60 4.94 -13.58
C SER A 67 0.32 4.51 -14.30
N GLY A 68 -0.83 4.48 -13.62
CA GLY A 68 -2.13 4.16 -14.22
C GLY A 68 -2.57 5.18 -15.25
N HIS A 69 -2.39 6.47 -14.95
CA HIS A 69 -2.69 7.57 -15.85
C HIS A 69 -1.81 7.51 -17.11
N ALA A 70 -0.50 7.28 -16.95
CA ALA A 70 0.41 7.14 -18.10
C ALA A 70 0.04 5.92 -18.96
N ALA A 71 -0.22 4.76 -18.33
CA ALA A 71 -0.59 3.56 -19.06
C ALA A 71 -1.91 3.73 -19.82
N PHE A 72 -2.90 4.43 -19.25
CA PHE A 72 -4.15 4.73 -19.94
C PHE A 72 -3.93 5.70 -21.10
N ALA A 73 -3.09 6.73 -20.92
CA ALA A 73 -2.73 7.67 -21.96
C ALA A 73 -2.00 6.98 -23.14
N ASP A 74 -1.08 6.06 -22.85
CA ASP A 74 -0.34 5.32 -23.87
C ASP A 74 -1.23 4.31 -24.63
N THR A 75 -2.42 3.98 -24.11
CA THR A 75 -3.42 3.14 -24.79
C THR A 75 -4.48 3.94 -25.55
N ALA A 76 -4.36 5.26 -25.64
CA ALA A 76 -5.35 6.14 -26.28
C ALA A 76 -5.73 5.70 -27.69
N GLY A 77 -4.76 5.22 -28.49
CA GLY A 77 -5.00 4.73 -29.86
C GLY A 77 -5.89 3.49 -29.98
N ALA A 78 -6.06 2.74 -28.87
CA ALA A 78 -6.92 1.56 -28.79
C ALA A 78 -8.28 1.87 -28.12
N LEU A 79 -8.56 3.14 -27.79
CA LEU A 79 -9.80 3.54 -27.14
C LEU A 79 -10.78 4.11 -28.17
N SER A 80 -12.04 3.72 -28.05
CA SER A 80 -13.14 4.26 -28.87
C SER A 80 -13.83 5.46 -28.22
N ALA A 81 -13.20 6.07 -27.21
CA ALA A 81 -13.73 7.24 -26.52
C ALA A 81 -13.57 8.51 -27.37
N SER A 82 -14.55 9.41 -27.30
CA SER A 82 -14.38 10.77 -27.78
C SER A 82 -13.33 11.52 -26.95
N GLN A 83 -12.81 12.63 -27.47
CA GLN A 83 -11.79 13.42 -26.76
C GLN A 83 -12.31 13.90 -25.39
N GLU A 84 -13.57 14.29 -25.30
CA GLU A 84 -14.19 14.76 -24.05
C GLU A 84 -14.33 13.62 -23.03
N GLU A 85 -14.79 12.45 -23.48
CA GLU A 85 -14.88 11.25 -22.61
C GLU A 85 -13.49 10.82 -22.13
N TYR A 86 -12.49 10.84 -23.01
CA TYR A 86 -11.12 10.51 -22.67
C TYR A 86 -10.54 11.44 -21.57
N GLU A 87 -10.72 12.76 -21.74
CA GLU A 87 -10.28 13.74 -20.73
C GLU A 87 -11.05 13.58 -19.42
N GLY A 88 -12.35 13.29 -19.47
CA GLY A 88 -13.17 12.97 -18.31
C GLY A 88 -12.68 11.73 -17.54
N ILE A 89 -12.29 10.67 -18.25
CA ILE A 89 -11.73 9.47 -17.64
C ILE A 89 -10.38 9.76 -16.97
N LEU A 90 -9.50 10.49 -17.64
CA LEU A 90 -8.21 10.88 -17.07
C LEU A 90 -8.38 11.72 -15.80
N ALA A 91 -9.33 12.66 -15.78
CA ALA A 91 -9.66 13.44 -14.60
C ALA A 91 -10.15 12.56 -13.44
N GLN A 92 -11.04 11.59 -13.72
CA GLN A 92 -11.52 10.64 -12.72
C GLN A 92 -10.43 9.72 -12.18
N LEU A 93 -9.50 9.28 -13.03
CA LEU A 93 -8.34 8.47 -12.59
C LEU A 93 -7.39 9.28 -11.68
N ALA A 94 -7.27 10.58 -11.93
CA ALA A 94 -6.42 11.47 -11.13
C ALA A 94 -7.07 11.87 -9.80
N GLU A 95 -8.39 11.77 -9.67
CA GLU A 95 -9.13 12.23 -8.49
C GLU A 95 -8.88 11.36 -7.26
N PRO A 96 -8.30 11.92 -6.17
CA PRO A 96 -8.14 11.19 -4.93
C PRO A 96 -9.51 11.08 -4.22
N ASN A 97 -10.04 9.88 -4.06
CA ASN A 97 -11.24 9.70 -3.23
C ASN A 97 -10.87 9.80 -1.74
N ALA A 98 -10.74 11.03 -1.25
CA ALA A 98 -10.27 11.31 0.12
C ALA A 98 -11.20 10.69 1.18
N ILE A 99 -12.52 10.72 0.96
CA ILE A 99 -13.50 10.18 1.90
C ILE A 99 -13.35 8.66 2.04
N ALA A 100 -13.32 7.94 0.94
CA ALA A 100 -13.14 6.48 0.99
C ALA A 100 -11.81 6.11 1.66
N ARG A 101 -10.74 6.82 1.35
CA ARG A 101 -9.42 6.62 1.97
C ARG A 101 -9.46 6.85 3.48
N LEU A 102 -10.14 7.90 3.96
CA LEU A 102 -10.28 8.19 5.38
C LEU A 102 -11.13 7.14 6.10
N VAL A 103 -12.25 6.73 5.50
CA VAL A 103 -13.13 5.69 6.06
C VAL A 103 -12.38 4.38 6.21
N PHE A 104 -11.69 3.92 5.17
CA PHE A 104 -10.89 2.70 5.23
C PHE A 104 -9.70 2.82 6.20
N ALA A 105 -9.03 3.96 6.24
CA ALA A 105 -7.97 4.21 7.20
C ALA A 105 -8.47 4.11 8.64
N GLY A 106 -9.59 4.77 8.94
CA GLY A 106 -10.22 4.74 10.26
C GLY A 106 -10.69 3.33 10.64
N PHE A 107 -11.34 2.62 9.73
CA PHE A 107 -11.80 1.25 9.95
C PHE A 107 -10.63 0.31 10.25
N TRP A 108 -9.59 0.32 9.42
CA TRP A 108 -8.43 -0.55 9.60
C TRP A 108 -7.66 -0.23 10.87
N ALA A 109 -7.45 1.05 11.17
CA ALA A 109 -6.83 1.47 12.43
C ALA A 109 -7.65 1.03 13.64
N ALA A 110 -8.97 1.23 13.64
CA ALA A 110 -9.84 0.89 14.75
C ALA A 110 -9.94 -0.62 14.99
N VAL A 111 -9.96 -1.45 13.95
CA VAL A 111 -10.12 -2.90 14.07
C VAL A 111 -8.79 -3.58 14.34
N LEU A 112 -7.74 -3.25 13.59
CA LEU A 112 -6.48 -4.00 13.64
C LEU A 112 -5.56 -3.55 14.79
N THR A 113 -5.60 -2.27 15.19
CA THR A 113 -4.74 -1.80 16.29
C THR A 113 -4.96 -2.55 17.59
N PRO A 114 -6.20 -2.72 18.12
CA PRO A 114 -6.40 -3.49 19.34
C PRO A 114 -6.08 -4.97 19.17
N VAL A 115 -6.38 -5.57 18.01
CA VAL A 115 -6.05 -6.99 17.75
C VAL A 115 -4.55 -7.21 17.80
N PHE A 116 -3.77 -6.41 17.08
CA PHE A 116 -2.31 -6.54 17.08
C PHE A 116 -1.67 -6.04 18.37
N GLY A 117 -2.23 -5.01 19.01
CA GLY A 117 -1.79 -4.56 20.32
C GLY A 117 -1.93 -5.63 21.40
N ALA A 118 -2.98 -6.45 21.32
CA ALA A 118 -3.17 -7.59 22.23
C ALA A 118 -2.21 -8.77 21.96
N LEU A 119 -1.72 -8.90 20.72
CA LEU A 119 -0.78 -9.95 20.30
C LEU A 119 0.69 -9.59 20.55
N VAL A 120 0.98 -8.30 20.82
CA VAL A 120 2.33 -7.86 21.19
C VAL A 120 2.60 -8.34 22.62
N PRO A 121 3.68 -9.12 22.88
CA PRO A 121 3.98 -9.64 24.20
C PRO A 121 4.09 -8.52 25.24
N ALA A 122 3.51 -8.74 26.40
CA ALA A 122 3.51 -7.80 27.53
C ALA A 122 4.93 -7.40 28.01
N GLY A 123 5.97 -8.09 27.57
CA GLY A 123 7.36 -7.75 27.83
C GLY A 123 7.84 -6.40 27.27
N LEU A 124 7.10 -5.82 26.29
CA LEU A 124 7.32 -4.44 25.83
C LEU A 124 6.54 -3.41 26.66
N SER A 125 5.62 -3.86 27.49
CA SER A 125 4.72 -3.05 28.32
C SER A 125 5.05 -3.13 29.82
N ALA A 126 6.26 -3.55 30.21
CA ALA A 126 6.66 -3.58 31.63
C ALA A 126 6.61 -2.15 32.20
N PRO A 127 5.86 -1.91 33.28
CA PRO A 127 5.64 -0.59 33.83
C PRO A 127 6.87 -0.15 34.65
N GLN A 128 7.79 0.51 33.97
CA GLN A 128 8.76 1.38 34.62
C GLN A 128 8.31 2.83 34.41
N ASP A 129 8.78 3.76 35.22
CA ASP A 129 8.41 5.17 35.11
C ASP A 129 8.61 5.68 33.68
N GLY A 130 7.50 6.07 32.99
CA GLY A 130 7.49 6.41 31.56
C GLY A 130 6.93 5.35 30.61
N ALA A 131 6.63 4.14 31.06
CA ALA A 131 6.12 3.03 30.24
C ALA A 131 4.79 3.35 29.55
N TRP A 132 3.94 4.19 30.14
CA TRP A 132 2.70 4.64 29.51
C TRP A 132 2.95 5.39 28.18
N LEU A 133 4.02 6.20 28.11
CA LEU A 133 4.38 6.93 26.89
C LEU A 133 4.84 5.97 25.79
N ALA A 134 5.65 4.96 26.14
CA ALA A 134 6.07 3.92 25.21
C ALA A 134 4.88 3.07 24.72
N ALA A 135 3.96 2.71 25.61
CA ALA A 135 2.74 1.99 25.27
C ALA A 135 1.82 2.82 24.35
N LEU A 136 1.58 4.08 24.71
CA LEU A 136 0.81 5.00 23.86
C LEU A 136 1.42 5.12 22.47
N TRP A 137 2.73 5.25 22.39
CA TRP A 137 3.46 5.33 21.13
C TRP A 137 3.35 4.03 20.32
N LEU A 138 3.40 2.87 20.96
CA LEU A 138 3.19 1.58 20.30
C LEU A 138 1.83 1.54 19.62
N TYR A 139 0.75 1.85 20.34
CA TYR A 139 -0.60 1.89 19.78
C TYR A 139 -0.76 2.95 18.69
N ALA A 140 -0.16 4.13 18.87
CA ALA A 140 -0.17 5.18 17.85
C ALA A 140 0.55 4.74 16.55
N ARG A 141 1.68 4.05 16.66
CA ARG A 141 2.38 3.48 15.51
C ARG A 141 1.55 2.42 14.79
N LEU A 142 0.96 1.50 15.54
CA LEU A 142 0.09 0.46 14.95
C LEU A 142 -1.11 1.10 14.25
N ALA A 143 -1.78 2.07 14.87
CA ALA A 143 -2.88 2.80 14.26
C ALA A 143 -2.44 3.53 12.99
N LEU A 144 -1.26 4.13 13.00
CA LEU A 144 -0.68 4.81 11.84
C LEU A 144 -0.38 3.82 10.71
N VAL A 145 0.26 2.68 11.01
CA VAL A 145 0.57 1.62 10.04
C VAL A 145 -0.71 1.10 9.41
N PHE A 146 -1.69 0.67 10.22
CA PHE A 146 -2.93 0.10 9.69
C PHE A 146 -3.81 1.14 9.00
N GLY A 147 -3.86 2.36 9.51
CA GLY A 147 -4.57 3.45 8.87
C GLY A 147 -3.98 3.79 7.48
N MET A 148 -2.67 3.91 7.38
CA MET A 148 -2.01 4.18 6.11
C MET A 148 -2.14 3.01 5.14
N LEU A 149 -2.02 1.78 5.62
CA LEU A 149 -2.25 0.59 4.81
C LEU A 149 -3.70 0.56 4.28
N GLY A 150 -4.70 0.74 5.13
CA GLY A 150 -6.12 0.80 4.75
C GLY A 150 -6.40 1.91 3.73
N SER A 151 -5.83 3.11 3.93
CA SER A 151 -5.92 4.22 2.98
C SER A 151 -5.30 3.87 1.62
N CYS A 152 -4.13 3.23 1.63
CA CYS A 152 -3.44 2.78 0.42
C CYS A 152 -4.28 1.75 -0.34
N LEU A 153 -4.84 0.76 0.38
CA LEU A 153 -5.69 -0.28 -0.20
C LEU A 153 -6.95 0.28 -0.84
N ALA A 154 -7.65 1.19 -0.15
CA ALA A 154 -8.82 1.85 -0.69
C ALA A 154 -8.49 2.60 -1.99
N HIS A 155 -7.36 3.31 -2.01
CA HIS A 155 -6.92 4.03 -3.20
C HIS A 155 -6.65 3.07 -4.37
N VAL A 156 -5.91 1.99 -4.11
CA VAL A 156 -5.59 0.99 -5.14
C VAL A 156 -6.85 0.33 -5.68
N ALA A 157 -7.76 -0.09 -4.81
CA ALA A 157 -9.01 -0.74 -5.21
C ALA A 157 -9.86 0.19 -6.09
N LEU A 158 -9.98 1.47 -5.71
CA LEU A 158 -10.73 2.46 -6.48
C LEU A 158 -10.08 2.78 -7.81
N LEU A 159 -8.75 2.94 -7.86
CA LEU A 159 -8.01 3.16 -9.09
C LEU A 159 -8.19 1.99 -10.06
N GLN A 160 -8.05 0.77 -9.57
CA GLN A 160 -8.24 -0.44 -10.38
C GLN A 160 -9.69 -0.59 -10.86
N TYR A 161 -10.67 -0.29 -10.01
CA TYR A 161 -12.08 -0.30 -10.38
C TYR A 161 -12.37 0.70 -11.51
N ARG A 162 -11.93 1.96 -11.37
CA ARG A 162 -12.12 3.01 -12.39
C ARG A 162 -11.43 2.65 -13.69
N LEU A 163 -10.17 2.20 -13.63
CA LEU A 163 -9.43 1.77 -14.81
C LEU A 163 -10.13 0.61 -15.52
N SER A 164 -10.59 -0.40 -14.76
CA SER A 164 -11.30 -1.55 -15.31
C SER A 164 -12.63 -1.14 -15.97
N ALA A 165 -13.38 -0.22 -15.36
CA ALA A 165 -14.62 0.29 -15.90
C ALA A 165 -14.39 1.07 -17.22
N ALA A 166 -13.39 1.93 -17.24
CA ALA A 166 -13.03 2.70 -18.43
C ALA A 166 -12.59 1.78 -19.59
N LEU A 167 -11.76 0.77 -19.29
CA LEU A 167 -11.31 -0.20 -20.29
C LEU A 167 -12.48 -1.05 -20.81
N ALA A 168 -13.37 -1.51 -19.94
CA ALA A 168 -14.53 -2.30 -20.34
C ALA A 168 -15.48 -1.53 -21.27
N ALA A 169 -15.60 -0.21 -21.08
CA ALA A 169 -16.49 0.64 -21.87
C ALA A 169 -15.89 1.07 -23.22
N HIS A 170 -14.59 1.32 -23.28
CA HIS A 170 -14.00 2.05 -24.40
C HIS A 170 -12.86 1.31 -25.11
N LEU A 171 -12.31 0.23 -24.56
CA LEU A 171 -11.19 -0.48 -25.15
C LEU A 171 -11.64 -1.32 -26.35
N ARG A 172 -11.08 -1.03 -27.52
CA ARG A 172 -11.18 -1.88 -28.70
C ARG A 172 -9.86 -2.60 -28.93
N VAL A 173 -9.90 -3.91 -28.83
CA VAL A 173 -8.71 -4.74 -29.01
C VAL A 173 -8.70 -5.29 -30.42
N ASP A 174 -7.67 -4.93 -31.18
CA ASP A 174 -7.33 -5.70 -32.37
C ASP A 174 -6.74 -7.03 -31.93
N LEU A 175 -7.45 -8.12 -32.25
CA LEU A 175 -7.02 -9.48 -31.87
C LEU A 175 -5.74 -9.91 -32.61
N PHE A 176 -5.41 -9.26 -33.72
CA PHE A 176 -4.21 -9.52 -34.52
C PHE A 176 -3.01 -8.67 -34.10
N ASP A 177 -3.25 -7.52 -33.40
CA ASP A 177 -2.19 -6.69 -32.84
C ASP A 177 -2.44 -6.35 -31.37
N PRO A 178 -2.02 -7.21 -30.44
CA PRO A 178 -2.16 -6.96 -29.00
C PRO A 178 -1.14 -5.94 -28.45
N SER A 179 -0.29 -5.34 -29.28
CA SER A 179 0.77 -4.43 -28.84
C SER A 179 0.22 -3.19 -28.13
N ALA A 180 -0.99 -2.74 -28.48
CA ALA A 180 -1.70 -1.65 -27.83
C ALA A 180 -1.99 -1.92 -26.34
N LEU A 181 -1.99 -3.17 -25.90
CA LEU A 181 -2.18 -3.56 -24.50
C LEU A 181 -0.87 -3.60 -23.67
N ALA A 182 0.28 -3.47 -24.32
CA ALA A 182 1.58 -3.56 -23.64
C ALA A 182 1.75 -2.52 -22.51
N PRO A 183 1.33 -1.25 -22.62
CA PRO A 183 1.42 -0.28 -21.54
C PRO A 183 0.59 -0.68 -20.31
N LEU A 184 -0.62 -1.22 -20.52
CA LEU A 184 -1.48 -1.71 -19.45
C LEU A 184 -0.86 -2.92 -18.74
N ALA A 185 -0.33 -3.88 -19.50
CA ALA A 185 0.35 -5.04 -18.95
C ALA A 185 1.59 -4.62 -18.12
N ALA A 186 2.35 -3.64 -18.60
CA ALA A 186 3.48 -3.07 -17.87
C ALA A 186 3.04 -2.37 -16.58
N HIS A 187 1.97 -1.57 -16.63
CA HIS A 187 1.39 -0.94 -15.43
C HIS A 187 0.98 -1.97 -14.39
N MET A 188 0.28 -3.02 -14.79
CA MET A 188 -0.20 -4.08 -13.89
C MET A 188 0.94 -4.84 -13.24
N ARG A 189 1.94 -5.22 -14.02
CA ARG A 189 3.15 -5.85 -13.51
C ARG A 189 3.85 -4.95 -12.48
N ASN A 190 4.04 -3.67 -12.83
CA ASN A 190 4.69 -2.71 -11.96
C ASN A 190 3.87 -2.43 -10.69
N ALA A 191 2.54 -2.30 -10.80
CA ALA A 191 1.66 -2.14 -9.66
C ALA A 191 1.74 -3.34 -8.70
N THR A 192 1.77 -4.56 -9.22
CA THR A 192 1.91 -5.78 -8.41
C THR A 192 3.27 -5.80 -7.69
N LEU A 193 4.36 -5.49 -8.37
CA LEU A 193 5.69 -5.41 -7.76
C LEU A 193 5.75 -4.35 -6.67
N VAL A 194 5.23 -3.15 -6.94
CA VAL A 194 5.24 -2.04 -5.98
C VAL A 194 4.35 -2.34 -4.77
N LEU A 195 3.21 -3.00 -4.95
CA LEU A 195 2.32 -3.43 -3.87
C LEU A 195 2.91 -4.59 -3.04
N SER A 196 3.86 -5.33 -3.58
CA SER A 196 4.58 -6.34 -2.82
C SER A 196 5.61 -5.75 -1.83
N LEU A 197 6.07 -4.50 -2.03
CA LEU A 197 7.05 -3.85 -1.15
C LEU A 197 6.61 -3.82 0.33
N PRO A 198 5.36 -3.50 0.69
CA PRO A 198 4.89 -3.58 2.07
C PRO A 198 5.06 -4.97 2.69
N LEU A 199 4.86 -6.03 1.91
CA LEU A 199 5.05 -7.42 2.37
C LEU A 199 6.53 -7.74 2.65
N TRP A 200 7.42 -7.28 1.77
CA TRP A 200 8.86 -7.43 1.98
C TRP A 200 9.35 -6.70 3.22
N LEU A 201 8.83 -5.49 3.48
CA LEU A 201 9.16 -4.74 4.69
C LEU A 201 8.60 -5.39 5.96
N LEU A 202 7.47 -6.09 5.87
CA LEU A 202 6.90 -6.84 6.99
C LEU A 202 7.61 -8.17 7.24
N GLY A 203 8.29 -8.76 6.26
CA GLY A 203 8.93 -10.06 6.38
C GLY A 203 9.78 -10.23 7.64
N PRO A 204 10.78 -9.37 7.93
CA PRO A 204 11.60 -9.45 9.14
C PRO A 204 10.82 -9.24 10.44
N VAL A 205 9.74 -8.42 10.41
CA VAL A 205 8.84 -8.23 11.57
C VAL A 205 8.07 -9.51 11.84
N LEU A 206 7.68 -10.21 10.78
CA LEU A 206 6.88 -11.42 10.81
C LEU A 206 7.70 -12.67 11.17
N SER A 207 9.01 -12.63 11.01
CA SER A 207 9.93 -13.75 11.30
C SER A 207 10.17 -13.97 12.80
N ARG A 208 9.61 -13.12 13.65
CA ARG A 208 9.78 -13.25 15.11
C ARG A 208 8.93 -14.42 15.64
N PRO A 209 9.53 -15.35 16.38
CA PRO A 209 8.81 -16.53 16.90
C PRO A 209 7.64 -16.17 17.81
N ASP A 210 7.73 -15.02 18.50
CA ASP A 210 6.70 -14.53 19.43
C ASP A 210 5.45 -13.98 18.72
N ALA A 211 5.54 -13.76 17.41
CA ALA A 211 4.50 -13.12 16.61
C ALA A 211 3.90 -14.06 15.53
N ALA A 212 4.10 -15.36 15.62
CA ALA A 212 3.76 -16.31 14.54
C ALA A 212 2.30 -16.21 14.06
N THR A 213 1.33 -16.02 14.96
CA THR A 213 -0.10 -15.92 14.59
C THR A 213 -0.40 -14.58 13.92
N ALA A 214 0.11 -13.48 14.47
CA ALA A 214 -0.02 -12.15 13.88
C ALA A 214 0.65 -12.09 12.51
N SER A 215 1.77 -12.77 12.37
CA SER A 215 2.54 -12.94 11.15
C SER A 215 1.74 -13.61 10.05
N ALA A 216 1.11 -14.74 10.33
CA ALA A 216 0.30 -15.48 9.37
C ALA A 216 -0.89 -14.65 8.89
N MET A 217 -1.56 -13.91 9.79
CA MET A 217 -2.67 -13.02 9.44
C MET A 217 -2.23 -11.86 8.53
N LEU A 218 -1.13 -11.18 8.86
CA LEU A 218 -0.59 -10.08 8.05
C LEU A 218 -0.12 -10.56 6.68
N LEU A 219 0.53 -11.73 6.62
CA LEU A 219 0.96 -12.33 5.37
C LEU A 219 -0.26 -12.68 4.49
N GLY A 220 -1.28 -13.32 5.07
CA GLY A 220 -2.52 -13.65 4.36
C GLY A 220 -3.22 -12.41 3.82
N LEU A 221 -3.31 -11.37 4.65
CA LEU A 221 -3.89 -10.10 4.25
C LEU A 221 -3.09 -9.43 3.13
N GLY A 222 -1.78 -9.41 3.24
CA GLY A 222 -0.89 -8.86 2.22
C GLY A 222 -0.98 -9.62 0.90
N CYS A 223 -1.03 -10.95 0.92
CA CYS A 223 -1.25 -11.77 -0.26
C CYS A 223 -2.61 -11.45 -0.91
N MET A 224 -3.68 -11.29 -0.12
CA MET A 224 -4.99 -10.87 -0.64
C MET A 224 -4.92 -9.54 -1.36
N VAL A 225 -4.21 -8.56 -0.81
CA VAL A 225 -4.04 -7.23 -1.42
C VAL A 225 -3.34 -7.32 -2.76
N VAL A 226 -2.22 -8.04 -2.81
CA VAL A 226 -1.46 -8.25 -4.06
C VAL A 226 -2.30 -8.96 -5.10
N LEU A 227 -3.08 -9.98 -4.70
CA LEU A 227 -3.98 -10.70 -5.59
C LEU A 227 -5.09 -9.78 -6.12
N VAL A 228 -5.78 -9.02 -5.27
CA VAL A 228 -6.85 -8.09 -5.69
C VAL A 228 -6.30 -7.03 -6.64
N ALA A 229 -5.14 -6.47 -6.35
CA ALA A 229 -4.50 -5.47 -7.20
C ALA A 229 -4.03 -6.05 -8.55
N GLY A 230 -3.48 -7.27 -8.55
CA GLY A 230 -3.04 -7.95 -9.77
C GLY A 230 -4.21 -8.39 -10.66
N PHE A 231 -5.29 -8.87 -10.06
CA PHE A 231 -6.45 -9.38 -10.82
C PHE A 231 -7.41 -8.29 -11.29
N GLY A 232 -7.52 -7.15 -10.60
CA GLY A 232 -8.49 -6.10 -10.91
C GLY A 232 -8.40 -5.59 -12.34
N GLY A 233 -7.19 -5.38 -12.85
CA GLY A 233 -7.01 -4.90 -14.22
C GLY A 233 -7.13 -5.98 -15.30
N VAL A 234 -6.76 -7.23 -14.96
CA VAL A 234 -7.01 -8.38 -15.86
C VAL A 234 -8.51 -8.56 -16.10
N TRP A 235 -9.36 -8.22 -15.12
CA TRP A 235 -10.81 -8.33 -15.26
C TRP A 235 -11.39 -7.35 -16.28
N GLY A 236 -10.94 -6.09 -16.28
CA GLY A 236 -11.35 -5.08 -17.27
C GLY A 236 -10.92 -5.46 -18.69
N ALA A 237 -9.67 -5.91 -18.86
CA ALA A 237 -9.17 -6.36 -20.15
C ALA A 237 -9.94 -7.60 -20.66
N ARG A 238 -10.27 -8.56 -19.80
CA ARG A 238 -11.10 -9.73 -20.15
C ARG A 238 -12.51 -9.34 -20.58
N ALA A 239 -13.12 -8.36 -19.91
CA ALA A 239 -14.45 -7.86 -20.29
C ALA A 239 -14.42 -7.22 -21.68
N ALA A 240 -13.43 -6.37 -21.98
CA ALA A 240 -13.24 -5.76 -23.28
C ALA A 240 -13.02 -6.79 -24.40
N ILE A 241 -12.14 -7.77 -24.18
CA ILE A 241 -11.89 -8.86 -25.14
C ILE A 241 -13.17 -9.66 -25.41
N ARG A 242 -13.99 -9.88 -24.40
CA ARG A 242 -15.25 -10.64 -24.53
C ARG A 242 -16.26 -9.88 -25.39
N ILE A 243 -16.40 -8.58 -25.15
CA ILE A 243 -17.28 -7.69 -25.93
C ILE A 243 -16.81 -7.62 -27.40
N THR A 244 -15.51 -7.47 -27.66
CA THR A 244 -14.96 -7.45 -29.02
C THR A 244 -15.21 -8.76 -29.76
N LYS A 245 -15.07 -9.92 -29.09
CA LYS A 245 -15.38 -11.23 -29.68
C LYS A 245 -16.85 -11.37 -30.05
N GLN A 246 -17.76 -10.87 -29.21
CA GLN A 246 -19.19 -10.92 -29.51
C GLN A 246 -19.54 -10.06 -30.73
N MET A 247 -18.99 -8.85 -30.81
CA MET A 247 -19.20 -7.99 -31.98
C MET A 247 -18.71 -8.60 -33.31
N VAL A 248 -17.59 -9.33 -33.29
CA VAL A 248 -17.06 -10.01 -34.48
C VAL A 248 -17.87 -11.27 -34.85
N GLN A 249 -18.60 -11.87 -33.90
CA GLN A 249 -19.45 -13.03 -34.17
C GLN A 249 -20.85 -12.66 -34.70
N ASP A 250 -21.28 -11.42 -34.43
CA ASP A 250 -22.59 -10.90 -34.82
C ASP A 250 -22.54 -10.20 -36.21
N GLU A 251 -21.35 -10.01 -36.82
CA GLU A 251 -21.11 -9.59 -38.20
C GLU A 251 -20.98 -10.79 -39.15
#